data_64c329fc356203354c7cefd08c669c24
#
_entry.id   64c329fc356203354c7cefd08c669c24
#
_cell.length_a   1.000
_cell.length_b   1.000
_cell.length_c   1.000
_cell.angle_alpha   90.00
_cell.angle_beta   90.00
_cell.angle_gamma   90.00
#
_symmetry.space_group_name_H-M   'P 1'
#
loop_
_entity.id
_entity.type
_entity.pdbx_description
1 polymer ?
#
loop_
_entity_poly.entity_id
_entity_poly.type
_entity_poly.pdbx_seq_one_letter_code
_entity_poly.pdbx_strand_id
1 'polypeptide(L)'
;MSQSRQGDMACETLYVRKHVQGVKLADSEPAARGMEIHEFLATYINHLVTTRRSTDLETFDLLLERVRAEGREALEKFRDNHVFDPEKILATELHIALDKDFNRVEDSEDETPAYEGTLDLVMLHSLTEAEIEDWKSYYQIIDADTFQSKFYPLLLMCLNPSLERVKFVLEFVRYGASRCVEYTRKDLPRLKELAQRERSRQREIHELVPIAERELKASPGRHCTWCPLLLSGCPVAQANVYSQMTAEQRLRFALWLQEAEKQNTRMLKDLMVERGPIRYRDGNEGEYLADFVPVEKKFYPYGDAVSILDEWFRAHPDERGLKDKLTISGLASALKAEKRSELAQRLTRVVDLHVETELRIGRATNGRKGCSS
;
A
#
# COMPACT_ATOMS: atom_id res chain seq x y z
N MET A 1 9.85 -19.03 -5.64
CA MET A 1 8.85 -17.96 -5.78
C MET A 1 8.75 -17.21 -4.46
N SER A 2 8.83 -15.90 -4.48
CA SER A 2 8.61 -15.07 -3.30
C SER A 2 7.53 -14.02 -3.57
N GLN A 3 7.03 -13.37 -2.51
CA GLN A 3 6.03 -12.31 -2.62
C GLN A 3 6.57 -11.13 -3.44
N SER A 4 7.80 -10.69 -3.20
CA SER A 4 8.43 -9.58 -3.94
C SER A 4 8.54 -9.87 -5.44
N ARG A 5 8.92 -11.10 -5.81
CA ARG A 5 8.95 -11.54 -7.22
C ARG A 5 7.57 -11.50 -7.86
N GLN A 6 6.54 -11.91 -7.13
CA GLN A 6 5.16 -11.87 -7.63
C GLN A 6 4.69 -10.42 -7.85
N GLY A 7 5.00 -9.50 -6.94
CA GLY A 7 4.69 -8.08 -7.11
C GLY A 7 5.34 -7.46 -8.36
N ASP A 8 6.61 -7.78 -8.61
CA ASP A 8 7.35 -7.28 -9.77
C ASP A 8 6.82 -7.82 -11.11
N MET A 9 6.05 -8.93 -11.11
CA MET A 9 5.40 -9.47 -12.31
C MET A 9 4.28 -8.59 -12.87
N ALA A 10 3.89 -7.51 -12.18
CA ALA A 10 3.01 -6.49 -12.73
C ALA A 10 3.59 -5.87 -14.01
N CYS A 11 4.92 -5.89 -14.16
CA CYS A 11 5.64 -5.45 -15.35
C CYS A 11 6.70 -6.47 -15.74
N GLU A 12 6.55 -7.13 -16.88
CA GLU A 12 7.49 -8.12 -17.38
C GLU A 12 8.92 -7.57 -17.51
N THR A 13 9.08 -6.34 -17.99
CA THR A 13 10.38 -5.68 -18.09
C THR A 13 11.06 -5.56 -16.72
N LEU A 14 10.34 -5.13 -15.70
CA LEU A 14 10.86 -5.02 -14.34
C LEU A 14 11.27 -6.38 -13.81
N TYR A 15 10.37 -7.37 -13.93
CA TYR A 15 10.62 -8.73 -13.47
C TYR A 15 11.87 -9.34 -14.12
N VAL A 16 11.97 -9.28 -15.45
CA VAL A 16 13.09 -9.87 -16.18
C VAL A 16 14.41 -9.17 -15.84
N ARG A 17 14.42 -7.84 -15.81
CA ARG A 17 15.65 -7.09 -15.46
C ARG A 17 16.15 -7.43 -14.06
N LYS A 18 15.26 -7.46 -13.09
CA LYS A 18 15.62 -7.67 -11.68
C LYS A 18 15.92 -9.13 -11.35
N HIS A 19 15.05 -10.07 -11.78
CA HIS A 19 15.07 -11.44 -11.29
C HIS A 19 15.67 -12.46 -12.26
N VAL A 20 15.73 -12.13 -13.54
CA VAL A 20 16.31 -13.03 -14.56
C VAL A 20 17.69 -12.55 -14.98
N GLN A 21 17.85 -11.26 -15.23
CA GLN A 21 19.13 -10.68 -15.63
C GLN A 21 19.99 -10.24 -14.43
N GLY A 22 19.45 -10.26 -13.22
CA GLY A 22 20.19 -9.90 -12.00
C GLY A 22 20.63 -8.43 -11.93
N VAL A 23 19.95 -7.53 -12.65
CA VAL A 23 20.29 -6.10 -12.63
C VAL A 23 20.03 -5.55 -11.24
N LYS A 24 21.08 -5.07 -10.57
CA LYS A 24 20.96 -4.37 -9.29
C LYS A 24 20.32 -3.01 -9.53
N LEU A 25 19.10 -2.85 -9.05
CA LEU A 25 18.37 -1.59 -9.10
C LEU A 25 18.50 -0.90 -7.75
N ALA A 26 18.60 0.43 -7.78
CA ALA A 26 18.63 1.21 -6.54
C ALA A 26 17.27 1.09 -5.83
N ASP A 27 17.31 0.89 -4.52
CA ASP A 27 16.11 0.95 -3.70
C ASP A 27 15.51 2.35 -3.75
N SER A 28 14.17 2.39 -3.81
CA SER A 28 13.48 3.67 -3.66
C SER A 28 13.59 4.16 -2.21
N GLU A 29 13.55 5.47 -2.01
CA GLU A 29 13.54 6.05 -0.65
C GLU A 29 12.43 5.47 0.26
N PRO A 30 11.19 5.25 -0.23
CA PRO A 30 10.17 4.55 0.55
C PRO A 30 10.55 3.11 0.94
N ALA A 31 11.25 2.38 0.07
CA ALA A 31 11.70 1.03 0.38
C ALA A 31 12.79 1.03 1.47
N ALA A 32 13.76 1.94 1.36
CA ALA A 32 14.81 2.10 2.38
C ALA A 32 14.23 2.47 3.76
N ARG A 33 13.20 3.33 3.77
CA ARG A 33 12.47 3.68 5.01
C ARG A 33 11.68 2.50 5.57
N GLY A 34 11.05 1.71 4.70
CA GLY A 34 10.39 0.48 5.10
C GLY A 34 11.35 -0.46 5.83
N MET A 35 12.52 -0.69 5.27
CA MET A 35 13.56 -1.54 5.87
C MET A 35 13.98 -1.04 7.27
N GLU A 36 14.17 0.27 7.47
CA GLU A 36 14.51 0.84 8.79
C GLU A 36 13.43 0.55 9.84
N ILE A 37 12.16 0.66 9.46
CA ILE A 37 11.03 0.38 10.37
C ILE A 37 11.00 -1.11 10.72
N HIS A 38 11.16 -2.00 9.75
CA HIS A 38 11.20 -3.45 9.99
C HIS A 38 12.37 -3.85 10.88
N GLU A 39 13.58 -3.35 10.61
CA GLU A 39 14.77 -3.60 11.42
C GLU A 39 14.58 -3.11 12.86
N PHE A 40 14.01 -1.92 13.05
CA PHE A 40 13.69 -1.39 14.35
C PHE A 40 12.71 -2.30 15.11
N LEU A 41 11.58 -2.63 14.49
CA LEU A 41 10.53 -3.44 15.13
C LEU A 41 11.03 -4.84 15.45
N ALA A 42 11.73 -5.50 14.54
CA ALA A 42 12.32 -6.80 14.79
C ALA A 42 13.32 -6.77 15.96
N THR A 43 14.20 -5.76 16.01
CA THR A 43 15.17 -5.58 17.08
C THR A 43 14.49 -5.34 18.42
N TYR A 44 13.51 -4.44 18.47
CA TYR A 44 12.79 -4.11 19.69
C TYR A 44 11.98 -5.31 20.22
N ILE A 45 11.24 -5.98 19.35
CA ILE A 45 10.43 -7.15 19.74
C ILE A 45 11.30 -8.30 20.23
N ASN A 46 12.42 -8.58 19.56
CA ASN A 46 13.39 -9.59 20.04
C ASN A 46 13.95 -9.25 21.40
N HIS A 47 14.19 -7.96 21.70
CA HIS A 47 14.55 -7.53 23.05
C HIS A 47 13.45 -7.81 24.06
N LEU A 48 12.17 -7.51 23.73
CA LEU A 48 11.03 -7.80 24.60
C LEU A 48 10.90 -9.30 24.90
N VAL A 49 11.06 -10.15 23.88
CA VAL A 49 11.05 -11.62 24.04
C VAL A 49 12.17 -12.07 24.97
N THR A 50 13.40 -11.57 24.77
CA THR A 50 14.56 -11.94 25.57
C THR A 50 14.42 -11.53 27.02
N THR A 51 13.85 -10.34 27.27
CA THR A 51 13.67 -9.79 28.63
C THR A 51 12.33 -10.18 29.26
N ARG A 52 11.44 -10.84 28.51
CA ARG A 52 10.07 -11.19 28.92
C ARG A 52 9.26 -9.98 29.37
N ARG A 53 9.43 -8.85 28.70
CA ARG A 53 8.71 -7.61 28.97
C ARG A 53 7.71 -7.35 27.87
N SER A 54 6.51 -6.87 28.22
CA SER A 54 5.51 -6.43 27.23
C SER A 54 5.83 -5.05 26.67
N THR A 55 6.68 -4.28 27.34
CA THR A 55 7.15 -2.96 26.92
C THR A 55 8.47 -2.63 27.60
N ASP A 56 9.32 -1.85 26.93
CA ASP A 56 10.56 -1.29 27.47
C ASP A 56 10.83 0.05 26.77
N LEU A 57 10.38 1.15 27.40
CA LEU A 57 10.46 2.49 26.82
C LEU A 57 11.89 2.98 26.67
N GLU A 58 12.78 2.63 27.61
CA GLU A 58 14.19 3.04 27.56
C GLU A 58 14.87 2.45 26.31
N THR A 59 14.69 1.16 26.08
CA THR A 59 15.24 0.49 24.88
C THR A 59 14.56 1.00 23.62
N PHE A 60 13.24 1.25 23.65
CA PHE A 60 12.53 1.81 22.50
C PHE A 60 13.12 3.17 22.09
N ASP A 61 13.27 4.10 23.05
CA ASP A 61 13.78 5.44 22.79
C ASP A 61 15.24 5.41 22.29
N LEU A 62 16.07 4.54 22.85
CA LEU A 62 17.46 4.35 22.41
C LEU A 62 17.55 3.86 20.95
N LEU A 63 16.69 2.92 20.56
CA LEU A 63 16.63 2.44 19.18
C LEU A 63 16.08 3.53 18.24
N LEU A 64 15.10 4.30 18.72
CA LEU A 64 14.44 5.36 17.96
C LEU A 64 15.43 6.46 17.52
N GLU A 65 16.48 6.73 18.30
CA GLU A 65 17.52 7.70 17.93
C GLU A 65 18.21 7.37 16.59
N ARG A 66 18.24 6.11 16.19
CA ARG A 66 18.88 5.63 14.96
C ARG A 66 17.99 5.72 13.74
N VAL A 67 16.70 5.98 13.92
CA VAL A 67 15.70 6.04 12.86
C VAL A 67 15.55 7.48 12.34
N ARG A 68 15.36 7.66 11.04
CA ARG A 68 15.08 8.95 10.44
C ARG A 68 13.77 9.57 10.96
N ALA A 69 13.67 10.90 10.97
CA ALA A 69 12.57 11.66 11.60
C ALA A 69 11.16 11.17 11.20
N GLU A 70 10.93 10.89 9.91
CA GLU A 70 9.63 10.41 9.43
C GLU A 70 9.26 8.99 9.92
N GLY A 71 10.27 8.15 10.13
CA GLY A 71 10.10 6.82 10.71
C GLY A 71 9.79 6.89 12.20
N ARG A 72 10.40 7.84 12.92
CA ARG A 72 10.18 8.03 14.36
C ARG A 72 8.73 8.30 14.69
N GLU A 73 8.09 9.26 14.03
CA GLU A 73 6.67 9.58 14.24
C GLU A 73 5.76 8.35 14.03
N ALA A 74 6.06 7.54 13.02
CA ALA A 74 5.30 6.32 12.75
C ALA A 74 5.47 5.28 13.86
N LEU A 75 6.71 5.09 14.35
CA LEU A 75 7.02 4.14 15.42
C LEU A 75 6.46 4.57 16.77
N GLU A 76 6.48 5.86 17.09
CA GLU A 76 5.87 6.40 18.31
C GLU A 76 4.35 6.13 18.32
N LYS A 77 3.65 6.38 17.21
CA LYS A 77 2.23 6.04 17.08
C LYS A 77 1.96 4.55 17.20
N PHE A 78 2.84 3.73 16.62
CA PHE A 78 2.74 2.28 16.73
C PHE A 78 2.86 1.84 18.18
N ARG A 79 3.88 2.31 18.93
CA ARG A 79 4.08 2.02 20.36
C ARG A 79 2.84 2.35 21.19
N ASP A 80 2.23 3.50 20.94
CA ASP A 80 1.10 3.98 21.74
C ASP A 80 -0.19 3.16 21.50
N ASN A 81 -0.24 2.40 20.41
CA ASN A 81 -1.41 1.61 20.02
C ASN A 81 -1.17 0.09 20.04
N HIS A 82 0.06 -0.34 20.32
CA HIS A 82 0.42 -1.76 20.22
C HIS A 82 1.11 -2.26 21.49
N VAL A 83 0.61 -3.38 22.01
CA VAL A 83 1.20 -4.05 23.20
C VAL A 83 1.49 -5.49 22.82
N PHE A 84 2.74 -5.91 23.00
CA PHE A 84 3.18 -7.27 22.74
C PHE A 84 3.04 -8.17 23.95
N ASP A 85 2.65 -9.42 23.70
CA ASP A 85 2.74 -10.50 24.66
C ASP A 85 3.96 -11.37 24.30
N PRO A 86 5.10 -11.20 25.00
CA PRO A 86 6.34 -11.88 24.65
C PRO A 86 6.22 -13.41 24.67
N GLU A 87 5.30 -13.96 25.47
CA GLU A 87 5.11 -15.41 25.58
C GLU A 87 4.41 -16.01 24.36
N LYS A 88 3.69 -15.19 23.59
CA LYS A 88 3.03 -15.61 22.35
C LYS A 88 3.89 -15.45 21.12
N ILE A 89 4.95 -14.64 21.18
CA ILE A 89 5.81 -14.40 20.03
C ILE A 89 6.63 -15.65 19.73
N LEU A 90 6.43 -16.22 18.55
CA LEU A 90 7.21 -17.34 18.06
C LEU A 90 8.53 -16.86 17.45
N ALA A 91 8.47 -15.89 16.58
CA ALA A 91 9.63 -15.32 15.89
C ALA A 91 9.32 -13.97 15.24
N THR A 92 10.35 -13.15 15.04
CA THR A 92 10.38 -12.04 14.08
C THR A 92 11.22 -12.44 12.88
N GLU A 93 10.94 -11.86 11.72
CA GLU A 93 11.65 -12.12 10.45
C GLU A 93 11.81 -13.62 10.17
N LEU A 94 10.73 -14.39 10.40
CA LEU A 94 10.74 -15.83 10.20
C LEU A 94 10.86 -16.17 8.73
N HIS A 95 12.03 -16.65 8.31
CA HIS A 95 12.22 -17.16 6.94
C HIS A 95 11.67 -18.57 6.81
N ILE A 96 10.85 -18.80 5.77
CA ILE A 96 10.27 -20.10 5.43
C ILE A 96 10.61 -20.41 3.97
N ALA A 97 11.20 -21.57 3.75
CA ALA A 97 11.51 -22.11 2.44
C ALA A 97 10.85 -23.48 2.26
N LEU A 98 10.13 -23.66 1.15
CA LEU A 98 9.43 -24.90 0.82
C LEU A 98 9.80 -25.38 -0.59
N ASP A 99 9.79 -26.70 -0.77
CA ASP A 99 9.96 -27.35 -2.07
C ASP A 99 8.69 -27.21 -2.96
N LYS A 100 8.73 -27.83 -4.13
CA LYS A 100 7.61 -27.84 -5.08
C LYS A 100 6.35 -28.56 -4.54
N ASP A 101 6.51 -29.44 -3.58
CA ASP A 101 5.45 -30.24 -2.96
C ASP A 101 5.01 -29.64 -1.61
N PHE A 102 5.52 -28.46 -1.27
CA PHE A 102 5.27 -27.70 -0.03
C PHE A 102 5.85 -28.34 1.22
N ASN A 103 6.88 -29.16 1.11
CA ASN A 103 7.65 -29.63 2.25
C ASN A 103 8.74 -28.60 2.59
N ARG A 104 9.11 -28.56 3.87
CA ARG A 104 10.21 -27.67 4.32
C ARG A 104 11.51 -28.06 3.64
N VAL A 105 12.21 -27.06 3.14
CA VAL A 105 13.60 -27.17 2.68
C VAL A 105 14.48 -26.63 3.78
N GLU A 106 15.47 -27.40 4.20
CA GLU A 106 16.50 -26.90 5.11
C GLU A 106 17.47 -26.04 4.30
N ASP A 107 18.06 -25.03 4.96
CA ASP A 107 19.04 -24.13 4.32
C ASP A 107 20.29 -24.93 3.88
N SER A 108 20.19 -25.62 2.78
CA SER A 108 21.31 -26.30 2.11
C SER A 108 21.60 -25.60 0.80
N GLU A 109 22.89 -25.42 0.48
CA GLU A 109 23.31 -24.79 -0.77
C GLU A 109 22.86 -25.57 -2.04
N ASP A 110 22.39 -26.80 -1.85
CA ASP A 110 22.05 -27.73 -2.94
C ASP A 110 20.59 -27.66 -3.41
N GLU A 111 19.65 -27.10 -2.62
CA GLU A 111 18.24 -27.07 -2.98
C GLU A 111 17.67 -25.64 -3.08
N THR A 112 17.40 -25.21 -4.30
CA THR A 112 16.70 -23.94 -4.52
C THR A 112 15.22 -24.08 -4.12
N PRO A 113 14.73 -23.31 -3.14
CA PRO A 113 13.33 -23.40 -2.72
C PRO A 113 12.37 -23.04 -3.85
N ALA A 114 11.27 -23.79 -3.92
CA ALA A 114 10.21 -23.49 -4.87
C ALA A 114 9.33 -22.29 -4.40
N TYR A 115 9.15 -22.17 -3.10
CA TYR A 115 8.40 -21.12 -2.42
C TYR A 115 9.18 -20.62 -1.21
N GLU A 116 9.29 -19.32 -1.05
CA GLU A 116 10.03 -18.70 0.04
C GLU A 116 9.39 -17.38 0.49
N GLY A 117 9.49 -17.06 1.75
CA GLY A 117 9.02 -15.80 2.30
C GLY A 117 9.57 -15.55 3.68
N THR A 118 9.68 -14.27 4.04
CA THR A 118 10.03 -13.84 5.39
C THR A 118 8.79 -13.17 6.00
N LEU A 119 8.39 -13.66 7.17
CA LEU A 119 7.24 -13.18 7.91
C LEU A 119 7.74 -12.23 9.00
N ASP A 120 7.25 -10.99 9.04
CA ASP A 120 7.79 -9.95 9.92
C ASP A 120 7.64 -10.32 11.40
N LEU A 121 6.44 -10.76 11.81
CA LEU A 121 6.16 -11.25 13.16
C LEU A 121 5.18 -12.42 13.11
N VAL A 122 5.49 -13.47 13.85
CA VAL A 122 4.61 -14.63 14.04
C VAL A 122 4.33 -14.81 15.51
N MET A 123 3.04 -14.87 15.86
CA MET A 123 2.56 -15.16 17.22
C MET A 123 1.74 -16.44 17.26
N LEU A 124 1.86 -17.21 18.33
CA LEU A 124 1.05 -18.39 18.60
C LEU A 124 0.06 -18.09 19.73
N HIS A 125 -1.22 -18.17 19.43
CA HIS A 125 -2.29 -18.04 20.43
C HIS A 125 -2.61 -19.38 21.08
N SER A 126 -2.38 -20.47 20.34
CA SER A 126 -2.50 -21.85 20.81
C SER A 126 -1.67 -22.80 19.92
N LEU A 127 -1.71 -24.09 20.19
CA LEU A 127 -1.07 -25.10 19.32
C LEU A 127 -1.69 -25.16 17.91
N THR A 128 -2.92 -24.65 17.75
CA THR A 128 -3.69 -24.70 16.51
C THR A 128 -3.98 -23.35 15.89
N GLU A 129 -3.61 -22.25 16.57
CA GLU A 129 -3.93 -20.89 16.13
C GLU A 129 -2.70 -19.99 16.14
N ALA A 130 -2.44 -19.34 15.04
CA ALA A 130 -1.36 -18.37 14.88
C ALA A 130 -1.86 -17.04 14.30
N GLU A 131 -1.08 -16.00 14.55
CA GLU A 131 -1.24 -14.69 13.91
C GLU A 131 0.08 -14.31 13.25
N ILE A 132 -0.01 -13.77 12.04
CA ILE A 132 1.10 -13.16 11.30
C ILE A 132 0.81 -11.68 11.24
N GLU A 133 1.70 -10.86 11.75
CA GLU A 133 1.68 -9.41 11.49
C GLU A 133 2.70 -9.07 10.42
N ASP A 134 2.28 -8.26 9.46
CA ASP A 134 3.10 -7.75 8.38
C ASP A 134 3.06 -6.22 8.43
N TRP A 135 4.22 -5.62 8.69
CA TRP A 135 4.34 -4.20 8.97
C TRP A 135 4.41 -3.38 7.68
N LYS A 136 3.55 -2.37 7.59
CA LYS A 136 3.45 -1.50 6.43
C LYS A 136 3.74 -0.05 6.78
N SER A 137 4.78 0.51 6.14
CA SER A 137 5.15 1.92 6.24
C SER A 137 4.45 2.82 5.20
N TYR A 138 3.44 2.31 4.50
CA TYR A 138 2.75 2.98 3.40
C TYR A 138 2.06 4.27 3.82
N TYR A 139 1.89 5.19 2.85
CA TYR A 139 1.06 6.38 3.01
C TYR A 139 -0.44 6.14 2.77
N GLN A 140 -0.84 4.90 2.52
CA GLN A 140 -2.24 4.53 2.27
C GLN A 140 -2.56 3.23 3.00
N ILE A 141 -3.75 3.19 3.58
CA ILE A 141 -4.32 1.95 4.10
C ILE A 141 -4.91 1.19 2.92
N ILE A 142 -4.42 -0.03 2.70
CA ILE A 142 -4.91 -0.94 1.65
C ILE A 142 -5.77 -2.05 2.24
N ASP A 143 -6.52 -2.75 1.38
CA ASP A 143 -7.25 -3.95 1.80
C ASP A 143 -6.30 -5.08 2.18
N ALA A 144 -6.72 -5.92 3.13
CA ALA A 144 -5.95 -7.10 3.53
C ALA A 144 -6.00 -8.22 2.46
N ASP A 145 -6.94 -8.21 1.52
CA ASP A 145 -7.02 -9.24 0.46
C ASP A 145 -5.95 -9.04 -0.61
N THR A 146 -4.71 -9.39 -0.28
CA THR A 146 -3.55 -9.32 -1.15
C THR A 146 -3.02 -10.73 -1.49
N PHE A 147 -2.05 -10.82 -2.40
CA PHE A 147 -1.32 -12.07 -2.60
C PHE A 147 -0.54 -12.47 -1.35
N GLN A 148 0.11 -11.54 -0.70
CA GLN A 148 0.92 -11.73 0.51
C GLN A 148 0.09 -12.33 1.65
N SER A 149 -1.12 -11.80 1.86
CA SER A 149 -2.02 -12.30 2.90
C SER A 149 -2.49 -13.74 2.69
N LYS A 150 -2.44 -14.23 1.46
CA LYS A 150 -2.74 -15.62 1.09
C LYS A 150 -1.51 -16.51 1.18
N PHE A 151 -0.37 -15.94 0.80
CA PHE A 151 0.86 -16.69 0.64
C PHE A 151 1.57 -16.97 1.97
N TYR A 152 1.61 -16.00 2.90
CA TYR A 152 2.27 -16.19 4.20
C TYR A 152 1.54 -17.19 5.12
N PRO A 153 0.20 -17.14 5.25
CA PRO A 153 -0.53 -18.22 5.93
C PRO A 153 -0.32 -19.60 5.33
N LEU A 154 -0.24 -19.69 3.98
CA LEU A 154 0.09 -20.94 3.30
C LEU A 154 1.46 -21.48 3.77
N LEU A 155 2.50 -20.63 3.73
CA LEU A 155 3.86 -21.03 4.15
C LEU A 155 3.86 -21.52 5.60
N LEU A 156 3.24 -20.75 6.50
CA LEU A 156 3.20 -21.08 7.93
C LEU A 156 2.41 -22.35 8.22
N MET A 157 1.26 -22.56 7.57
CA MET A 157 0.48 -23.80 7.70
C MET A 157 1.21 -25.02 7.14
N CYS A 158 2.01 -24.86 6.08
CA CYS A 158 2.81 -25.97 5.55
C CYS A 158 4.00 -26.28 6.48
N LEU A 159 4.62 -25.26 7.08
CA LEU A 159 5.69 -25.43 8.05
C LEU A 159 5.19 -26.10 9.33
N ASN A 160 4.00 -25.74 9.80
CA ASN A 160 3.39 -26.30 11.02
C ASN A 160 2.04 -26.96 10.71
N PRO A 161 2.03 -28.29 10.52
CA PRO A 161 0.81 -29.04 10.21
C PRO A 161 -0.27 -29.03 11.30
N SER A 162 0.06 -28.65 12.53
CA SER A 162 -0.90 -28.57 13.63
C SER A 162 -1.78 -27.33 13.58
N LEU A 163 -1.39 -26.29 12.81
CA LEU A 163 -2.16 -25.08 12.71
C LEU A 163 -3.45 -25.29 11.91
N GLU A 164 -4.57 -25.03 12.56
CA GLU A 164 -5.91 -25.08 11.95
C GLU A 164 -6.36 -23.70 11.49
N ARG A 165 -5.83 -22.62 12.10
CA ARG A 165 -6.23 -21.24 11.83
C ARG A 165 -5.02 -20.32 11.84
N VAL A 166 -4.93 -19.45 10.84
CA VAL A 166 -3.94 -18.38 10.77
C VAL A 166 -4.62 -17.07 10.44
N LYS A 167 -4.51 -16.10 11.32
CA LYS A 167 -4.91 -14.72 11.09
C LYS A 167 -3.73 -13.97 10.51
N PHE A 168 -3.94 -13.28 9.40
CA PHE A 168 -2.96 -12.39 8.79
C PHE A 168 -3.39 -10.96 9.00
N VAL A 169 -2.49 -10.13 9.54
CA VAL A 169 -2.72 -8.73 9.87
C VAL A 169 -1.74 -7.86 9.09
N LEU A 170 -2.26 -6.93 8.32
CA LEU A 170 -1.50 -5.79 7.80
C LEU A 170 -1.53 -4.69 8.86
N GLU A 171 -0.39 -4.43 9.46
CA GLU A 171 -0.24 -3.37 10.46
C GLU A 171 0.33 -2.12 9.82
N PHE A 172 -0.47 -1.06 9.74
CA PHE A 172 -0.08 0.22 9.15
C PHE A 172 0.57 1.10 10.22
N VAL A 173 1.86 0.89 10.44
CA VAL A 173 2.68 1.49 11.50
C VAL A 173 2.48 3.01 11.61
N ARG A 174 2.43 3.70 10.47
CA ARG A 174 2.22 5.16 10.39
C ARG A 174 0.88 5.63 10.95
N TYR A 175 -0.12 4.77 10.94
CA TYR A 175 -1.50 5.16 11.27
C TYR A 175 -1.98 4.53 12.58
N GLY A 176 -1.24 3.58 13.16
CA GLY A 176 -1.71 2.76 14.26
C GLY A 176 -3.04 2.06 13.91
N ALA A 177 -3.14 1.56 12.69
CA ALA A 177 -4.36 0.95 12.16
C ALA A 177 -4.03 -0.37 11.49
N SER A 178 -4.92 -1.34 11.60
CA SER A 178 -4.73 -2.66 11.00
C SER A 178 -5.88 -3.07 10.08
N ARG A 179 -5.59 -4.03 9.20
CA ARG A 179 -6.54 -4.78 8.40
C ARG A 179 -6.18 -6.25 8.49
N CYS A 180 -7.16 -7.10 8.64
CA CYS A 180 -6.89 -8.53 8.80
C CYS A 180 -7.76 -9.39 7.90
N VAL A 181 -7.28 -10.60 7.65
CA VAL A 181 -7.99 -11.70 7.01
C VAL A 181 -7.58 -12.99 7.69
N GLU A 182 -8.50 -13.93 7.76
CA GLU A 182 -8.28 -15.22 8.43
C GLU A 182 -8.38 -16.35 7.42
N TYR A 183 -7.48 -17.32 7.56
CA TYR A 183 -7.47 -18.56 6.78
C TYR A 183 -7.48 -19.76 7.71
N THR A 184 -8.18 -20.79 7.27
CA THR A 184 -8.26 -22.07 7.97
C THR A 184 -7.57 -23.16 7.17
N ARG A 185 -7.33 -24.29 7.80
CA ARG A 185 -6.79 -25.47 7.11
C ARG A 185 -7.63 -25.91 5.89
N LYS A 186 -8.91 -25.60 5.88
CA LYS A 186 -9.81 -25.87 4.74
C LYS A 186 -9.47 -25.04 3.49
N ASP A 187 -8.85 -23.89 3.68
CA ASP A 187 -8.41 -23.00 2.58
C ASP A 187 -7.11 -23.48 1.93
N LEU A 188 -6.34 -24.33 2.61
CA LEU A 188 -5.00 -24.72 2.21
C LEU A 188 -4.90 -25.26 0.76
N PRO A 189 -5.83 -26.10 0.27
CA PRO A 189 -5.77 -26.58 -1.13
C PRO A 189 -5.86 -25.42 -2.13
N ARG A 190 -6.76 -24.46 -1.91
CA ARG A 190 -6.94 -23.29 -2.76
C ARG A 190 -5.71 -22.36 -2.71
N LEU A 191 -5.11 -22.19 -1.54
CA LEU A 191 -3.90 -21.38 -1.38
C LEU A 191 -2.71 -22.03 -2.10
N LYS A 192 -2.57 -23.36 -2.03
CA LYS A 192 -1.56 -24.13 -2.77
C LYS A 192 -1.74 -23.96 -4.28
N GLU A 193 -2.95 -24.11 -4.78
CA GLU A 193 -3.26 -23.92 -6.21
C GLU A 193 -2.89 -22.50 -6.68
N LEU A 194 -3.22 -21.47 -5.90
CA LEU A 194 -2.83 -20.09 -6.20
C LEU A 194 -1.32 -19.96 -6.31
N ALA A 195 -0.57 -20.48 -5.34
CA ALA A 195 0.89 -20.40 -5.32
C ALA A 195 1.52 -21.17 -6.50
N GLN A 196 0.99 -22.35 -6.83
CA GLN A 196 1.43 -23.15 -7.96
C GLN A 196 1.21 -22.43 -9.30
N ARG A 197 0.05 -21.80 -9.46
CA ARG A 197 -0.26 -20.99 -10.66
C ARG A 197 0.70 -19.83 -10.83
N GLU A 198 0.94 -19.07 -9.76
CA GLU A 198 1.87 -17.93 -9.82
C GLU A 198 3.33 -18.40 -10.06
N ARG A 199 3.74 -19.52 -9.47
CA ARG A 199 5.04 -20.12 -9.75
C ARG A 199 5.16 -20.55 -11.20
N SER A 200 4.13 -21.20 -11.77
CA SER A 200 4.13 -21.61 -13.18
C SER A 200 4.28 -20.41 -14.10
N ARG A 201 3.56 -19.32 -13.82
CA ARG A 201 3.68 -18.05 -14.56
C ARG A 201 5.09 -17.46 -14.48
N GLN A 202 5.75 -17.53 -13.30
CA GLN A 202 7.15 -17.09 -13.18
C GLN A 202 8.09 -17.97 -14.01
N ARG A 203 7.91 -19.29 -13.99
CA ARG A 203 8.71 -20.23 -14.77
C ARG A 203 8.54 -20.00 -16.27
N GLU A 204 7.33 -19.77 -16.76
CA GLU A 204 7.08 -19.44 -18.17
C GLU A 204 7.91 -18.23 -18.62
N ILE A 205 8.03 -17.19 -17.79
CA ILE A 205 8.85 -16.02 -18.11
C ILE A 205 10.35 -16.40 -18.15
N HIS A 206 10.80 -17.27 -17.25
CA HIS A 206 12.20 -17.72 -17.22
C HIS A 206 12.59 -18.66 -18.36
N GLU A 207 11.67 -19.56 -18.76
CA GLU A 207 11.99 -20.69 -19.64
C GLU A 207 11.69 -20.39 -21.12
N LEU A 208 10.79 -19.46 -21.42
CA LEU A 208 10.16 -19.38 -22.74
C LEU A 208 10.98 -18.76 -23.85
N VAL A 209 12.12 -18.07 -23.64
CA VAL A 209 13.00 -17.60 -24.73
C VAL A 209 14.34 -17.10 -24.20
N PRO A 210 15.47 -17.26 -24.94
CA PRO A 210 16.69 -16.51 -24.69
C PRO A 210 16.39 -15.02 -24.64
N ILE A 211 16.64 -14.40 -23.48
CA ILE A 211 16.17 -13.04 -23.16
C ILE A 211 16.70 -11.98 -24.13
N ALA A 212 17.83 -12.26 -24.79
CA ALA A 212 18.40 -11.40 -25.80
C ALA A 212 17.55 -11.30 -27.10
N GLU A 213 16.65 -12.23 -27.33
CA GLU A 213 15.84 -12.34 -28.55
C GLU A 213 14.39 -11.94 -28.31
N ARG A 214 14.00 -11.66 -27.04
CA ARG A 214 12.63 -11.36 -26.66
C ARG A 214 12.41 -9.86 -26.51
N GLU A 215 11.40 -9.36 -27.20
CA GLU A 215 10.89 -8.03 -26.95
C GLU A 215 10.16 -7.99 -25.57
N LEU A 216 10.78 -7.36 -24.59
CA LEU A 216 10.20 -7.23 -23.24
C LEU A 216 9.01 -6.29 -23.25
N LYS A 217 7.88 -6.75 -22.72
CA LYS A 217 6.68 -5.95 -22.59
C LYS A 217 6.72 -5.17 -21.29
N ALA A 218 6.74 -3.86 -21.40
CA ALA A 218 6.49 -2.98 -20.26
C ALA A 218 5.01 -2.73 -20.15
N SER A 219 4.45 -2.94 -18.96
CA SER A 219 3.03 -2.74 -18.66
C SER A 219 2.88 -1.54 -17.74
N PRO A 220 2.52 -0.34 -18.26
CA PRO A 220 2.31 0.84 -17.43
C PRO A 220 1.21 0.61 -16.39
N GLY A 221 1.44 1.04 -15.15
CA GLY A 221 0.49 0.88 -14.07
C GLY A 221 0.93 1.64 -12.81
N ARG A 222 0.22 1.44 -11.69
CA ARG A 222 0.53 2.12 -10.41
C ARG A 222 1.94 1.83 -9.90
N HIS A 223 2.48 0.65 -10.18
CA HIS A 223 3.86 0.28 -9.83
C HIS A 223 4.90 1.18 -10.50
N CYS A 224 4.59 1.85 -11.61
CA CYS A 224 5.51 2.77 -12.28
C CYS A 224 5.90 3.96 -11.40
N THR A 225 5.06 4.39 -10.48
CA THR A 225 5.37 5.50 -9.56
C THR A 225 6.67 5.25 -8.78
N TRP A 226 6.94 4.00 -8.46
CA TRP A 226 8.10 3.59 -7.65
C TRP A 226 9.06 2.67 -8.40
N CYS A 227 8.85 2.53 -9.71
CA CYS A 227 9.66 1.64 -10.53
C CYS A 227 11.07 2.21 -10.74
N PRO A 228 12.12 1.52 -10.30
CA PRO A 228 13.49 2.01 -10.45
C PRO A 228 13.95 2.05 -11.90
N LEU A 229 13.27 1.32 -12.80
CA LEU A 229 13.55 1.35 -14.24
C LEU A 229 12.93 2.54 -14.97
N LEU A 230 11.98 3.25 -14.36
CA LEU A 230 11.21 4.29 -15.05
C LEU A 230 12.13 5.33 -15.71
N LEU A 231 13.19 5.74 -15.03
CA LEU A 231 14.15 6.74 -15.52
C LEU A 231 15.47 6.15 -16.03
N SER A 232 15.66 4.84 -16.00
CA SER A 232 16.96 4.22 -16.31
C SER A 232 16.92 3.10 -17.34
N GLY A 233 15.75 2.61 -17.72
CA GLY A 233 15.71 1.44 -18.63
C GLY A 233 14.31 1.02 -19.05
N CYS A 234 13.26 1.80 -18.75
CA CYS A 234 11.91 1.48 -19.18
C CYS A 234 11.73 1.78 -20.68
N PRO A 235 11.41 0.77 -21.52
CA PRO A 235 11.24 0.99 -22.96
C PRO A 235 10.08 1.93 -23.30
N VAL A 236 9.02 1.95 -22.46
CA VAL A 236 7.88 2.83 -22.67
C VAL A 236 8.21 4.30 -22.31
N ALA A 237 9.04 4.50 -21.28
CA ALA A 237 9.42 5.85 -20.87
C ALA A 237 10.57 6.44 -21.73
N GLN A 238 11.10 5.72 -22.71
CA GLN A 238 12.31 6.10 -23.48
C GLN A 238 13.44 6.56 -22.56
N ALA A 239 13.70 5.79 -21.55
CA ALA A 239 14.41 6.17 -20.33
C ALA A 239 15.86 6.63 -20.53
N ASN A 240 16.51 6.29 -21.67
CA ASN A 240 17.86 6.78 -21.96
C ASN A 240 17.94 8.32 -22.02
N VAL A 241 16.85 9.00 -22.33
CA VAL A 241 16.76 10.46 -22.34
C VAL A 241 16.74 11.01 -20.93
N TYR A 242 16.00 10.36 -20.01
CA TYR A 242 15.81 10.87 -18.65
C TYR A 242 17.01 10.63 -17.73
N SER A 243 17.73 9.53 -17.90
CA SER A 243 18.92 9.22 -17.08
C SER A 243 20.05 10.24 -17.27
N GLN A 244 20.12 10.87 -18.44
CA GLN A 244 21.13 11.87 -18.79
C GLN A 244 20.75 13.31 -18.43
N MET A 245 19.53 13.55 -17.97
CA MET A 245 19.04 14.88 -17.63
C MET A 245 19.74 15.45 -16.40
N THR A 246 20.15 16.70 -16.48
CA THR A 246 20.56 17.50 -15.31
C THR A 246 19.36 17.76 -14.38
N ALA A 247 19.62 18.21 -13.15
CA ALA A 247 18.55 18.54 -12.20
C ALA A 247 17.58 19.61 -12.76
N GLU A 248 18.10 20.61 -13.46
CA GLU A 248 17.27 21.64 -14.11
C GLU A 248 16.42 21.06 -15.23
N GLN A 249 16.99 20.20 -16.07
CA GLN A 249 16.24 19.52 -17.13
C GLN A 249 15.14 18.63 -16.57
N ARG A 250 15.41 17.91 -15.47
CA ARG A 250 14.40 17.08 -14.77
C ARG A 250 13.26 17.94 -14.23
N LEU A 251 13.56 19.11 -13.65
CA LEU A 251 12.53 20.03 -13.18
C LEU A 251 11.65 20.54 -14.33
N ARG A 252 12.28 21.00 -15.42
CA ARG A 252 11.54 21.43 -16.64
C ARG A 252 10.67 20.31 -17.19
N PHE A 253 11.18 19.09 -17.20
CA PHE A 253 10.44 17.92 -17.66
C PHE A 253 9.25 17.59 -16.73
N ALA A 254 9.41 17.69 -15.41
CA ALA A 254 8.33 17.51 -14.45
C ALA A 254 7.22 18.56 -14.66
N LEU A 255 7.58 19.82 -14.88
CA LEU A 255 6.62 20.88 -15.21
C LEU A 255 5.90 20.61 -16.54
N TRP A 256 6.63 20.12 -17.55
CA TRP A 256 6.03 19.73 -18.82
C TRP A 256 5.05 18.57 -18.67
N LEU A 257 5.38 17.54 -17.88
CA LEU A 257 4.48 16.43 -17.59
C LEU A 257 3.18 16.90 -16.94
N GLN A 258 3.23 17.85 -16.00
CA GLN A 258 2.04 18.43 -15.40
C GLN A 258 1.14 19.14 -16.43
N GLU A 259 1.74 19.88 -17.35
CA GLU A 259 0.99 20.56 -18.41
C GLU A 259 0.45 19.55 -19.44
N ALA A 260 1.24 18.55 -19.81
CA ALA A 260 0.80 17.47 -20.70
C ALA A 260 -0.39 16.70 -20.12
N GLU A 261 -0.36 16.42 -18.80
CA GLU A 261 -1.48 15.80 -18.09
C GLU A 261 -2.75 16.66 -18.16
N LYS A 262 -2.62 17.97 -17.92
CA LYS A 262 -3.76 18.89 -18.01
C LYS A 262 -4.35 18.95 -19.43
N GLN A 263 -3.48 19.02 -20.45
CA GLN A 263 -3.92 19.03 -21.85
C GLN A 263 -4.61 17.71 -22.22
N ASN A 264 -3.99 16.58 -21.87
CA ASN A 264 -4.57 15.26 -22.15
C ASN A 264 -5.92 15.08 -21.45
N THR A 265 -6.04 15.58 -20.21
CA THR A 265 -7.30 15.57 -19.47
C THR A 265 -8.38 16.41 -20.19
N ARG A 266 -8.03 17.58 -20.75
CA ARG A 266 -8.97 18.38 -21.53
C ARG A 266 -9.40 17.64 -22.80
N MET A 267 -8.44 17.14 -23.57
CA MET A 267 -8.72 16.37 -24.80
C MET A 267 -9.59 15.14 -24.52
N LEU A 268 -9.34 14.45 -23.41
CA LEU A 268 -10.15 13.30 -22.99
C LEU A 268 -11.59 13.74 -22.67
N LYS A 269 -11.77 14.87 -21.98
CA LYS A 269 -13.10 15.46 -21.73
C LYS A 269 -13.83 15.79 -23.02
N ASP A 270 -13.16 16.42 -23.97
CA ASP A 270 -13.74 16.79 -25.28
C ASP A 270 -14.16 15.53 -26.02
N LEU A 271 -13.31 14.51 -26.08
CA LEU A 271 -13.66 13.22 -26.69
C LEU A 271 -14.87 12.55 -26.03
N MET A 272 -14.97 12.65 -24.70
CA MET A 272 -16.10 12.08 -23.96
C MET A 272 -17.39 12.85 -24.18
N VAL A 273 -17.33 14.16 -24.39
CA VAL A 273 -18.49 14.95 -24.77
C VAL A 273 -19.02 14.50 -26.16
N GLU A 274 -18.11 14.20 -27.10
CA GLU A 274 -18.47 13.76 -28.45
C GLU A 274 -18.93 12.30 -28.52
N ARG A 275 -18.29 11.40 -27.76
CA ARG A 275 -18.41 9.93 -27.92
C ARG A 275 -19.00 9.21 -26.72
N GLY A 276 -19.24 9.92 -25.61
CA GLY A 276 -19.65 9.33 -24.34
C GLY A 276 -18.50 8.68 -23.57
N PRO A 277 -18.81 7.89 -22.55
CA PRO A 277 -17.81 7.25 -21.68
C PRO A 277 -16.82 6.37 -22.45
N ILE A 278 -15.55 6.50 -22.14
CA ILE A 278 -14.48 5.75 -22.80
C ILE A 278 -14.11 4.54 -21.95
N ARG A 279 -14.16 3.37 -22.54
CA ARG A 279 -13.73 2.11 -21.91
C ARG A 279 -12.40 1.65 -22.51
N TYR A 280 -11.49 1.27 -21.64
CA TYR A 280 -10.21 0.67 -22.00
C TYR A 280 -10.04 -0.64 -21.25
N ARG A 281 -9.74 -1.70 -21.97
CA ARG A 281 -9.44 -3.01 -21.37
C ARG A 281 -7.93 -3.22 -21.43
N ASP A 282 -7.31 -3.22 -20.26
CA ASP A 282 -5.95 -3.67 -20.13
C ASP A 282 -5.94 -5.20 -19.95
N GLY A 283 -5.18 -5.89 -20.79
CA GLY A 283 -5.26 -7.35 -20.92
C GLY A 283 -5.11 -8.14 -19.64
N ASN A 284 -4.40 -7.61 -18.63
CA ASN A 284 -4.10 -8.27 -17.35
C ASN A 284 -4.71 -7.56 -16.12
N GLU A 285 -5.00 -6.27 -16.18
CA GLU A 285 -5.40 -5.48 -15.01
C GLU A 285 -6.90 -5.20 -14.93
N GLY A 286 -7.66 -5.52 -15.97
CA GLY A 286 -9.10 -5.33 -16.00
C GLY A 286 -9.56 -4.20 -16.91
N GLU A 287 -10.81 -3.83 -16.77
CA GLU A 287 -11.45 -2.78 -17.56
C GLU A 287 -11.39 -1.46 -16.80
N TYR A 288 -10.97 -0.41 -17.50
CA TYR A 288 -10.97 0.97 -17.01
C TYR A 288 -12.09 1.75 -17.69
N LEU A 289 -12.70 2.64 -16.93
CA LEU A 289 -13.75 3.52 -17.41
C LEU A 289 -13.34 4.96 -17.12
N ALA A 290 -13.36 5.80 -18.15
CA ALA A 290 -13.38 7.25 -18.01
C ALA A 290 -14.81 7.74 -18.22
N ASP A 291 -15.40 8.40 -17.24
CA ASP A 291 -16.76 8.88 -17.26
C ASP A 291 -16.91 10.21 -16.54
N PHE A 292 -17.94 10.97 -16.91
CA PHE A 292 -18.37 12.14 -16.17
C PHE A 292 -19.30 11.73 -15.03
N VAL A 293 -18.86 12.02 -13.83
CA VAL A 293 -19.63 11.71 -12.63
C VAL A 293 -20.10 13.00 -11.99
N PRO A 294 -21.40 13.15 -11.71
CA PRO A 294 -21.89 14.30 -10.95
C PRO A 294 -21.34 14.20 -9.51
N VAL A 295 -20.75 15.28 -9.05
CA VAL A 295 -20.18 15.39 -7.69
C VAL A 295 -20.83 16.59 -7.03
N GLU A 296 -21.45 16.35 -5.90
CA GLU A 296 -21.95 17.42 -5.04
C GLU A 296 -20.77 18.07 -4.33
N LYS A 297 -20.49 19.32 -4.65
CA LYS A 297 -19.54 20.15 -3.93
C LYS A 297 -20.28 21.07 -2.97
N LYS A 298 -19.85 21.05 -1.71
CA LYS A 298 -20.34 21.98 -0.71
C LYS A 298 -19.61 23.29 -0.84
N PHE A 299 -20.33 24.33 -1.17
CA PHE A 299 -19.84 25.68 -1.19
C PHE A 299 -20.30 26.41 0.07
N TYR A 300 -19.37 27.01 0.78
CA TYR A 300 -19.66 27.81 1.97
C TYR A 300 -19.54 29.28 1.58
N PRO A 301 -20.65 30.04 1.48
CA PRO A 301 -20.59 31.46 1.23
C PRO A 301 -19.70 32.12 2.26
N TYR A 302 -18.64 32.80 1.80
CA TYR A 302 -17.56 33.25 2.69
C TYR A 302 -18.06 34.15 3.81
N GLY A 303 -18.94 35.13 3.47
CA GLY A 303 -19.49 36.07 4.45
C GLY A 303 -20.27 35.41 5.58
N ASP A 304 -21.16 34.48 5.22
CA ASP A 304 -22.05 33.81 6.19
C ASP A 304 -21.26 32.83 7.06
N ALA A 305 -20.36 32.06 6.44
CA ALA A 305 -19.51 31.13 7.17
C ALA A 305 -18.56 31.83 8.13
N VAL A 306 -17.93 32.93 7.73
CA VAL A 306 -17.05 33.73 8.59
C VAL A 306 -17.84 34.34 9.75
N SER A 307 -19.06 34.86 9.52
CA SER A 307 -19.89 35.44 10.57
C SER A 307 -20.25 34.39 11.65
N ILE A 308 -20.61 33.18 11.23
CA ILE A 308 -20.90 32.07 12.17
C ILE A 308 -19.64 31.68 12.94
N LEU A 309 -18.49 31.60 12.30
CA LEU A 309 -17.24 31.26 12.97
C LEU A 309 -16.79 32.36 13.94
N ASP A 310 -16.90 33.62 13.57
CA ASP A 310 -16.52 34.74 14.44
C ASP A 310 -17.43 34.86 15.66
N GLU A 311 -18.70 34.57 15.51
CA GLU A 311 -19.63 34.47 16.65
C GLU A 311 -19.28 33.32 17.60
N TRP A 312 -19.01 32.13 17.01
CA TRP A 312 -18.61 30.96 17.77
C TRP A 312 -17.32 31.17 18.55
N PHE A 313 -16.26 31.65 17.88
CA PHE A 313 -14.96 31.86 18.52
C PHE A 313 -14.93 33.04 19.52
N ARG A 314 -15.93 33.94 19.48
CA ARG A 314 -16.12 34.90 20.56
C ARG A 314 -16.69 34.23 21.80
N ALA A 315 -17.56 33.27 21.62
CA ALA A 315 -18.16 32.51 22.74
C ALA A 315 -17.17 31.42 23.27
N HIS A 316 -16.25 30.95 22.45
CA HIS A 316 -15.31 29.88 22.78
C HIS A 316 -13.86 30.29 22.45
N PRO A 317 -13.28 31.21 23.27
CA PRO A 317 -11.95 31.79 22.99
C PRO A 317 -10.80 30.75 22.95
N ASP A 318 -10.93 29.65 23.68
CA ASP A 318 -9.94 28.58 23.75
C ASP A 318 -9.84 27.79 22.44
N GLU A 319 -10.82 27.89 21.55
CA GLU A 319 -10.87 27.20 20.27
C GLU A 319 -10.36 28.03 19.09
N ARG A 320 -9.92 29.28 19.32
CA ARG A 320 -9.44 30.19 18.26
C ARG A 320 -8.29 29.64 17.45
N GLY A 321 -7.42 28.82 18.04
CA GLY A 321 -6.31 28.17 17.33
C GLY A 321 -6.72 27.21 16.21
N LEU A 322 -7.97 26.78 16.16
CA LEU A 322 -8.51 25.97 15.06
C LEU A 322 -8.79 26.80 13.80
N LYS A 323 -9.08 28.11 13.96
CA LYS A 323 -9.38 29.01 12.84
C LYS A 323 -8.20 29.18 11.88
N ASP A 324 -6.98 29.15 12.39
CA ASP A 324 -5.77 29.44 11.60
C ASP A 324 -5.24 28.21 10.83
N LYS A 325 -5.80 27.04 11.07
CA LYS A 325 -5.27 25.78 10.52
C LYS A 325 -6.15 25.10 9.47
N LEU A 326 -7.39 25.55 9.27
CA LEU A 326 -8.36 24.79 8.46
C LEU A 326 -9.10 25.70 7.47
N THR A 327 -9.30 25.20 6.25
CA THR A 327 -10.31 25.75 5.33
C THR A 327 -11.69 25.57 5.96
N ILE A 328 -12.69 26.41 5.62
CA ILE A 328 -14.06 26.30 6.12
C ILE A 328 -14.64 24.90 5.93
N SER A 329 -14.37 24.27 4.77
CA SER A 329 -14.78 22.90 4.47
C SER A 329 -14.08 21.86 5.36
N GLY A 330 -12.78 22.02 5.61
CA GLY A 330 -12.00 21.16 6.49
C GLY A 330 -12.45 21.27 7.93
N LEU A 331 -12.74 22.50 8.40
CA LEU A 331 -13.27 22.76 9.72
C LEU A 331 -14.65 22.11 9.91
N ALA A 332 -15.56 22.24 8.95
CA ALA A 332 -16.88 21.60 9.02
C ALA A 332 -16.79 20.08 9.08
N SER A 333 -15.81 19.47 8.40
CA SER A 333 -15.56 18.03 8.44
C SER A 333 -14.97 17.58 9.78
N ALA A 334 -14.01 18.32 10.32
CA ALA A 334 -13.40 18.05 11.62
C ALA A 334 -14.44 18.16 12.77
N LEU A 335 -15.27 19.19 12.75
CA LEU A 335 -16.33 19.38 13.76
C LEU A 335 -17.37 18.25 13.76
N LYS A 336 -17.66 17.66 12.59
CA LYS A 336 -18.52 16.46 12.52
C LYS A 336 -17.84 15.24 13.16
N ALA A 337 -16.55 15.05 12.92
CA ALA A 337 -15.79 13.94 13.49
C ALA A 337 -15.71 14.04 15.03
N GLU A 338 -15.57 15.26 15.58
CA GLU A 338 -15.49 15.50 17.01
C GLU A 338 -16.86 15.56 17.73
N LYS A 339 -17.97 15.21 17.06
CA LYS A 339 -19.35 15.28 17.60
C LYS A 339 -19.78 16.67 18.11
N ARG A 340 -19.15 17.72 17.67
CA ARG A 340 -19.53 19.11 17.96
C ARG A 340 -20.71 19.51 17.06
N SER A 341 -21.91 19.03 17.41
CA SER A 341 -23.07 19.03 16.52
C SER A 341 -23.60 20.43 16.22
N GLU A 342 -23.51 21.38 17.16
CA GLU A 342 -24.15 22.70 17.03
C GLU A 342 -23.47 23.58 15.97
N LEU A 343 -22.15 23.78 16.06
CA LEU A 343 -21.41 24.58 15.07
C LEU A 343 -21.46 23.94 13.68
N ALA A 344 -21.32 22.61 13.62
CA ALA A 344 -21.42 21.87 12.35
C ALA A 344 -22.82 22.02 11.73
N GLN A 345 -23.90 22.02 12.53
CA GLN A 345 -25.26 22.26 12.07
C GLN A 345 -25.48 23.69 11.58
N ARG A 346 -24.95 24.68 12.29
CA ARG A 346 -25.02 26.10 11.88
C ARG A 346 -24.32 26.33 10.54
N LEU A 347 -23.10 25.79 10.37
CA LEU A 347 -22.37 25.85 9.09
C LEU A 347 -23.08 25.10 7.97
N THR A 348 -23.73 23.97 8.26
CA THR A 348 -24.48 23.21 7.28
C THR A 348 -25.73 23.95 6.74
N ARG A 349 -26.30 24.86 7.52
CA ARG A 349 -27.46 25.65 7.08
C ARG A 349 -27.14 26.72 6.04
N VAL A 350 -25.88 27.14 5.97
CA VAL A 350 -25.40 28.14 4.97
C VAL A 350 -24.65 27.49 3.79
N VAL A 351 -24.69 26.17 3.67
CA VAL A 351 -24.04 25.45 2.57
C VAL A 351 -24.91 25.53 1.33
N ASP A 352 -24.34 26.05 0.27
CA ASP A 352 -24.88 25.90 -1.08
C ASP A 352 -24.33 24.60 -1.68
N LEU A 353 -25.23 23.78 -2.22
CA LEU A 353 -24.87 22.55 -2.92
C LEU A 353 -24.78 22.85 -4.42
N HIS A 354 -23.55 22.76 -4.95
CA HIS A 354 -23.33 22.83 -6.38
C HIS A 354 -23.05 21.42 -6.92
N VAL A 355 -23.75 21.03 -7.96
CA VAL A 355 -23.47 19.81 -8.69
C VAL A 355 -22.47 20.15 -9.81
N GLU A 356 -21.24 19.72 -9.65
CA GLU A 356 -20.23 19.82 -10.68
C GLU A 356 -19.99 18.45 -11.32
N THR A 357 -19.59 18.46 -12.57
CA THR A 357 -19.26 17.24 -13.30
C THR A 357 -17.75 17.05 -13.29
N GLU A 358 -17.29 16.00 -12.63
CA GLU A 358 -15.87 15.64 -12.58
C GLU A 358 -15.57 14.46 -13.51
N LEU A 359 -14.47 14.57 -14.26
CA LEU A 359 -13.90 13.42 -14.97
C LEU A 359 -13.31 12.46 -13.94
N ARG A 360 -13.81 11.23 -13.93
CA ARG A 360 -13.22 10.14 -13.15
C ARG A 360 -12.71 9.07 -14.09
N ILE A 361 -11.46 8.67 -13.84
CA ILE A 361 -10.82 7.54 -14.50
C ILE A 361 -10.56 6.49 -13.42
N GLY A 362 -11.14 5.32 -13.54
CA GLY A 362 -11.01 4.25 -12.57
C GLY A 362 -11.33 2.88 -13.17
N ARG A 363 -11.11 1.82 -12.40
CA ARG A 363 -11.53 0.47 -12.83
C ARG A 363 -13.03 0.43 -12.97
N ALA A 364 -13.51 -0.13 -14.08
CA ALA A 364 -14.92 -0.40 -14.27
C ALA A 364 -15.35 -1.46 -13.25
N THR A 365 -16.17 -1.05 -12.28
CA THR A 365 -16.78 -1.99 -11.35
C THR A 365 -17.94 -2.66 -12.06
N ASN A 366 -17.88 -3.99 -12.24
CA ASN A 366 -19.01 -4.75 -12.73
C ASN A 366 -20.22 -4.52 -11.82
N GLY A 367 -21.14 -3.69 -12.31
CA GLY A 367 -22.54 -3.62 -11.93
C GLY A 367 -22.84 -3.51 -10.43
N ARG A 368 -22.70 -2.33 -9.82
CA ARG A 368 -23.70 -1.93 -8.84
C ARG A 368 -24.83 -1.23 -9.60
N LYS A 369 -25.98 -1.95 -9.69
CA LYS A 369 -27.25 -1.37 -10.10
C LYS A 369 -27.45 -0.09 -9.32
N GLY A 370 -27.68 1.00 -10.05
CA GLY A 370 -28.06 2.25 -9.44
C GLY A 370 -29.25 2.03 -8.52
N CYS A 371 -29.16 2.50 -7.30
CA CYS A 371 -30.33 2.79 -6.51
C CYS A 371 -31.03 3.95 -7.22
N SER A 372 -32.09 3.62 -7.94
CA SER A 372 -33.13 4.56 -8.35
C SER A 372 -33.89 5.02 -7.11
N SER A 373 -34.18 6.30 -7.11
CA SER A 373 -35.06 7.14 -6.31
C SER A 373 -34.46 7.79 -5.09
#